data_3077dac90c551c29cb8a777b6e3b4bc3
#
_entry.id   3077dac90c551c29cb8a777b6e3b4bc3
#
_cell.length_a   1.000
_cell.length_b   1.000
_cell.length_c   1.000
_cell.angle_alpha   90.00
_cell.angle_beta   90.00
_cell.angle_gamma   90.00
#
_symmetry.space_group_name_H-M   'P 1'
#
loop_
_entity.id
_entity.type
_entity.pdbx_description
1 polymer ?
#
loop_
_entity_poly.entity_id
_entity_poly.type
_entity_poly.pdbx_seq_one_letter_code
_entity_poly.pdbx_strand_id
1 'polypeptide(L)'
;METEKGGLVQRIRDEFSFVRGNFLVMVISWLVLDFFIELPGTYYPLYVEALGGTATTIGLIGSVSLIAAAVVQIPGGFLADKYGRKWLIVSMTFMAALARIFYVYAPSWEWIMVGAVVVGLCGIYRPALNAIVADSVPKEKRGMGFSIINMIASVSTTPAPLFAGYLFTIFGLVPSMRLIYKLVIGGLMVAALLRTKLTETVENPEKIKVSELLGEYPASMRESLKVWDLMPRAAFILFIVDVVMNFTSGLFQPILVLYMVKDLGISELQLSYVWTIFSVSILIFALPAGKLIDMIGKKKPIMAAFVLWVVAILLMVNGNYVRAILSMITVGLLMVMANSALGALNAGLVPKEHRGKVNGSTGFFRLIAAALGQFTGGWLFDNVNHQIPFLIQIALVCIPLFLVYFYIDENEETLH
;
A
#
# COMPACT_ATOMS: atom_id res chain seq x y z
N MET A 1 1.18 2.22 -46.20
CA MET A 1 1.92 1.91 -44.95
C MET A 1 2.37 3.14 -44.16
N GLU A 2 2.80 4.26 -44.79
CA GLU A 2 3.17 5.49 -44.04
C GLU A 2 1.98 6.29 -43.48
N THR A 3 0.86 6.30 -44.16
CA THR A 3 -0.38 6.97 -43.69
C THR A 3 -1.04 6.32 -42.48
N GLU A 4 -0.90 5.00 -42.29
CA GLU A 4 -1.41 4.29 -41.09
C GLU A 4 -0.53 4.51 -39.83
N LYS A 5 0.78 4.64 -40.00
CA LYS A 5 1.69 4.94 -38.90
C LYS A 5 1.47 6.34 -38.32
N GLY A 6 1.19 7.34 -39.18
CA GLY A 6 0.81 8.68 -38.75
C GLY A 6 -0.48 8.70 -37.94
N GLY A 7 -1.49 7.93 -38.33
CA GLY A 7 -2.76 7.81 -37.60
C GLY A 7 -2.64 7.13 -36.24
N LEU A 8 -1.78 6.11 -36.09
CA LEU A 8 -1.57 5.42 -34.83
C LEU A 8 -0.82 6.31 -33.80
N VAL A 9 0.25 6.96 -34.24
CA VAL A 9 1.02 7.88 -33.37
C VAL A 9 0.16 9.06 -32.92
N GLN A 10 -0.68 9.59 -33.83
CA GLN A 10 -1.60 10.67 -33.48
C GLN A 10 -2.67 10.22 -32.48
N ARG A 11 -3.25 9.05 -32.66
CA ARG A 11 -4.21 8.45 -31.72
C ARG A 11 -3.58 8.24 -30.33
N ILE A 12 -2.38 7.66 -30.25
CA ILE A 12 -1.64 7.49 -28.99
C ILE A 12 -1.40 8.86 -28.34
N ARG A 13 -0.93 9.87 -29.12
CA ARG A 13 -0.69 11.21 -28.61
C ARG A 13 -1.95 11.86 -28.04
N ASP A 14 -3.09 11.71 -28.74
CA ASP A 14 -4.38 12.26 -28.32
C ASP A 14 -4.92 11.51 -27.08
N GLU A 15 -4.71 10.21 -27.01
CA GLU A 15 -5.11 9.37 -25.87
C GLU A 15 -4.35 9.75 -24.60
N PHE A 16 -3.04 10.00 -24.69
CA PHE A 16 -2.16 10.41 -23.58
C PHE A 16 -2.03 11.93 -23.41
N SER A 17 -2.84 12.73 -24.10
CA SER A 17 -2.77 14.20 -24.07
C SER A 17 -2.99 14.82 -22.67
N PHE A 18 -3.62 14.07 -21.74
CA PHE A 18 -3.81 14.48 -20.35
C PHE A 18 -2.57 14.31 -19.48
N VAL A 19 -1.52 13.60 -19.94
CA VAL A 19 -0.26 13.42 -19.21
C VAL A 19 0.57 14.71 -19.30
N ARG A 20 0.11 15.73 -18.57
CA ARG A 20 0.72 17.07 -18.52
C ARG A 20 0.43 17.75 -17.18
N GLY A 21 1.07 18.88 -16.92
CA GLY A 21 0.82 19.69 -15.71
C GLY A 21 1.05 18.88 -14.43
N ASN A 22 0.15 18.99 -13.47
CA ASN A 22 0.23 18.28 -12.18
C ASN A 22 0.36 16.77 -12.33
N PHE A 23 -0.39 16.16 -13.26
CA PHE A 23 -0.33 14.71 -13.48
C PHE A 23 1.07 14.25 -13.89
N LEU A 24 1.72 14.97 -14.83
CA LEU A 24 3.08 14.64 -15.26
C LEU A 24 4.10 14.80 -14.11
N VAL A 25 3.99 15.89 -13.32
CA VAL A 25 4.84 16.10 -12.14
C VAL A 25 4.70 14.95 -11.14
N MET A 26 3.46 14.49 -10.91
CA MET A 26 3.18 13.37 -10.00
C MET A 26 3.78 12.06 -10.53
N VAL A 27 3.55 11.75 -11.82
CA VAL A 27 4.10 10.55 -12.49
C VAL A 27 5.63 10.51 -12.35
N ILE A 28 6.32 11.60 -12.70
CA ILE A 28 7.80 11.65 -12.61
C ILE A 28 8.25 11.54 -11.15
N SER A 29 7.56 12.23 -10.22
CA SER A 29 7.92 12.17 -8.80
C SER A 29 7.73 10.77 -8.21
N TRP A 30 6.72 10.01 -8.63
CA TRP A 30 6.51 8.62 -8.20
C TRP A 30 7.52 7.66 -8.84
N LEU A 31 7.82 7.81 -10.12
CA LEU A 31 8.83 6.99 -10.79
C LEU A 31 10.18 7.02 -10.04
N VAL A 32 10.57 8.21 -9.56
CA VAL A 32 11.79 8.36 -8.75
C VAL A 32 11.57 7.81 -7.34
N LEU A 33 10.47 8.18 -6.70
CA LEU A 33 10.24 7.93 -5.28
C LEU A 33 10.02 6.44 -4.97
N ASP A 34 9.21 5.75 -5.76
CA ASP A 34 8.79 4.38 -5.49
C ASP A 34 9.96 3.41 -5.50
N PHE A 35 10.92 3.58 -6.41
CA PHE A 35 12.16 2.81 -6.42
C PHE A 35 12.93 2.94 -5.10
N PHE A 36 13.16 4.19 -4.65
CA PHE A 36 13.94 4.42 -3.44
C PHE A 36 13.22 3.97 -2.17
N ILE A 37 11.89 4.16 -2.08
CA ILE A 37 11.11 3.73 -0.91
C ILE A 37 11.07 2.21 -0.79
N GLU A 38 11.05 1.48 -1.91
CA GLU A 38 11.01 0.01 -1.91
C GLU A 38 12.35 -0.63 -1.51
N LEU A 39 13.48 0.06 -1.74
CA LEU A 39 14.82 -0.49 -1.45
C LEU A 39 14.96 -1.11 -0.04
N PRO A 40 14.56 -0.43 1.05
CA PRO A 40 14.68 -1.00 2.38
C PRO A 40 13.60 -2.04 2.70
N GLY A 41 12.47 -2.08 1.95
CA GLY A 41 11.25 -2.80 2.32
C GLY A 41 11.51 -4.27 2.63
N THR A 42 12.20 -4.98 1.74
CA THR A 42 12.52 -6.40 1.88
C THR A 42 13.35 -6.71 3.12
N TYR A 43 14.32 -5.85 3.46
CA TYR A 43 15.33 -6.14 4.48
C TYR A 43 15.11 -5.36 5.78
N TYR A 44 14.08 -4.56 5.85
CA TYR A 44 13.74 -3.76 7.01
C TYR A 44 13.60 -4.58 8.31
N PRO A 45 12.93 -5.76 8.32
CA PRO A 45 12.83 -6.59 9.51
C PRO A 45 14.19 -7.07 10.02
N LEU A 46 15.08 -7.48 9.12
CA LEU A 46 16.44 -7.91 9.46
C LEU A 46 17.28 -6.75 10.02
N TYR A 47 17.07 -5.54 9.49
CA TYR A 47 17.75 -4.35 10.00
C TYR A 47 17.32 -4.00 11.43
N VAL A 48 16.02 -4.04 11.72
CA VAL A 48 15.51 -3.82 13.08
C VAL A 48 16.07 -4.87 14.04
N GLU A 49 16.13 -6.13 13.62
CA GLU A 49 16.71 -7.21 14.39
C GLU A 49 18.22 -7.01 14.65
N ALA A 50 18.99 -6.62 13.63
CA ALA A 50 20.42 -6.32 13.77
C ALA A 50 20.69 -5.15 14.72
N LEU A 51 19.69 -4.31 14.99
CA LEU A 51 19.73 -3.22 15.99
C LEU A 51 19.15 -3.62 17.35
N GLY A 52 19.02 -4.92 17.62
CA GLY A 52 18.58 -5.47 18.91
C GLY A 52 17.07 -5.59 19.07
N GLY A 53 16.29 -5.44 18.00
CA GLY A 53 14.84 -5.68 18.00
C GLY A 53 14.50 -7.16 17.88
N THR A 54 13.25 -7.51 18.20
CA THR A 54 12.64 -8.83 18.03
C THR A 54 11.48 -8.77 17.02
N ALA A 55 10.83 -9.89 16.73
CA ALA A 55 9.63 -9.89 15.89
C ALA A 55 8.50 -9.05 16.51
N THR A 56 8.34 -9.11 17.84
CA THR A 56 7.42 -8.26 18.60
C THR A 56 7.74 -6.78 18.40
N THR A 57 9.02 -6.41 18.46
CA THR A 57 9.48 -5.04 18.23
C THR A 57 9.18 -4.56 16.82
N ILE A 58 9.43 -5.40 15.81
CA ILE A 58 9.11 -5.09 14.40
C ILE A 58 7.60 -4.86 14.22
N GLY A 59 6.78 -5.75 14.79
CA GLY A 59 5.33 -5.60 14.82
C GLY A 59 4.87 -4.34 15.55
N LEU A 60 5.50 -3.99 16.66
CA LEU A 60 5.22 -2.78 17.43
C LEU A 60 5.54 -1.51 16.63
N ILE A 61 6.73 -1.44 16.03
CA ILE A 61 7.13 -0.28 15.20
C ILE A 61 6.16 -0.08 14.05
N GLY A 62 5.80 -1.16 13.34
CA GLY A 62 4.82 -1.11 12.27
C GLY A 62 3.43 -0.68 12.76
N SER A 63 2.97 -1.25 13.87
CA SER A 63 1.70 -0.91 14.51
C SER A 63 1.61 0.57 14.87
N VAL A 64 2.59 1.10 15.58
CA VAL A 64 2.60 2.52 15.99
C VAL A 64 2.67 3.46 14.78
N SER A 65 3.43 3.10 13.74
CA SER A 65 3.48 3.86 12.47
C SER A 65 2.12 3.89 11.77
N LEU A 66 1.41 2.75 11.71
CA LEU A 66 0.07 2.66 11.10
C LEU A 66 -0.98 3.40 11.90
N ILE A 67 -0.93 3.35 13.25
CA ILE A 67 -1.81 4.13 14.13
C ILE A 67 -1.58 5.62 13.90
N ALA A 68 -0.31 6.06 13.86
CA ALA A 68 0.03 7.45 13.56
C ALA A 68 -0.54 7.90 12.21
N ALA A 69 -0.43 7.05 11.17
CA ALA A 69 -1.02 7.30 9.86
C ALA A 69 -2.55 7.33 9.89
N ALA A 70 -3.19 6.44 10.64
CA ALA A 70 -4.65 6.40 10.79
C ALA A 70 -5.19 7.67 11.44
N VAL A 71 -4.55 8.12 12.52
CA VAL A 71 -4.94 9.36 13.24
C VAL A 71 -4.94 10.57 12.32
N VAL A 72 -3.98 10.69 11.42
CA VAL A 72 -3.87 11.86 10.53
C VAL A 72 -4.62 11.71 9.20
N GLN A 73 -5.13 10.54 8.88
CA GLN A 73 -5.76 10.29 7.56
C GLN A 73 -7.03 11.11 7.34
N ILE A 74 -7.91 11.16 8.34
CA ILE A 74 -9.18 11.91 8.24
C ILE A 74 -8.92 13.41 8.22
N PRO A 75 -8.18 14.00 9.19
CA PRO A 75 -7.88 15.43 9.15
C PRO A 75 -7.04 15.82 7.92
N GLY A 76 -6.25 14.92 7.36
CA GLY A 76 -5.47 15.17 6.15
C GLY A 76 -6.33 15.56 4.94
N GLY A 77 -7.50 14.92 4.78
CA GLY A 77 -8.46 15.29 3.74
C GLY A 77 -9.02 16.70 3.93
N PHE A 78 -9.48 16.99 5.14
CA PHE A 78 -9.98 18.32 5.51
C PHE A 78 -8.92 19.42 5.31
N LEU A 79 -7.71 19.19 5.79
CA LEU A 79 -6.59 20.11 5.61
C LEU A 79 -6.28 20.38 4.15
N ALA A 80 -6.27 19.34 3.33
CA ALA A 80 -6.00 19.43 1.91
C ALA A 80 -7.04 20.30 1.19
N ASP A 81 -8.31 20.15 1.54
CA ASP A 81 -9.40 20.88 0.88
C ASP A 81 -9.55 22.32 1.39
N LYS A 82 -9.22 22.62 2.65
CA LYS A 82 -9.34 23.97 3.24
C LYS A 82 -8.10 24.83 3.01
N TYR A 83 -6.92 24.27 3.20
CA TYR A 83 -5.66 25.05 3.24
C TYR A 83 -4.76 24.85 2.02
N GLY A 84 -5.19 24.04 1.06
CA GLY A 84 -4.46 23.76 -0.17
C GLY A 84 -3.66 22.47 -0.11
N ARG A 85 -3.55 21.83 -1.26
CA ARG A 85 -2.97 20.49 -1.43
C ARG A 85 -1.48 20.51 -1.69
N LYS A 86 -1.01 21.47 -2.50
CA LYS A 86 0.39 21.56 -2.92
C LYS A 86 1.35 21.68 -1.74
N TRP A 87 1.13 22.65 -0.84
CA TRP A 87 2.04 22.88 0.27
C TRP A 87 2.08 21.68 1.23
N LEU A 88 0.92 21.03 1.47
CA LEU A 88 0.82 19.84 2.32
C LEU A 88 1.63 18.69 1.73
N ILE A 89 1.51 18.44 0.42
CA ILE A 89 2.27 17.40 -0.29
C ILE A 89 3.77 17.67 -0.23
N VAL A 90 4.19 18.90 -0.52
CA VAL A 90 5.62 19.27 -0.56
C VAL A 90 6.23 19.20 0.83
N SER A 91 5.62 19.87 1.82
CA SER A 91 6.16 19.93 3.19
C SER A 91 6.23 18.54 3.85
N MET A 92 5.19 17.72 3.71
CA MET A 92 5.16 16.40 4.31
C MET A 92 6.09 15.41 3.58
N THR A 93 6.30 15.55 2.27
CA THR A 93 7.32 14.76 1.55
C THR A 93 8.71 15.12 2.03
N PHE A 94 9.00 16.41 2.22
CA PHE A 94 10.27 16.89 2.78
C PHE A 94 10.47 16.41 4.23
N MET A 95 9.44 16.52 5.07
CA MET A 95 9.49 16.05 6.46
C MET A 95 9.71 14.54 6.54
N ALA A 96 9.07 13.76 5.65
CA ALA A 96 9.30 12.32 5.54
C ALA A 96 10.77 11.99 5.16
N ALA A 97 11.42 12.82 4.33
CA ALA A 97 12.85 12.68 4.06
C ALA A 97 13.68 12.90 5.32
N LEU A 98 13.41 13.97 6.08
CA LEU A 98 14.12 14.25 7.34
C LEU A 98 13.89 13.13 8.38
N ALA A 99 12.70 12.60 8.46
CA ALA A 99 12.39 11.48 9.37
C ALA A 99 13.23 10.22 9.09
N ARG A 100 13.71 10.02 7.85
CA ARG A 100 14.60 8.89 7.54
C ARG A 100 16.00 9.03 8.14
N ILE A 101 16.39 10.21 8.63
CA ILE A 101 17.65 10.43 9.37
C ILE A 101 17.71 9.52 10.61
N PHE A 102 16.57 9.31 11.29
CA PHE A 102 16.48 8.38 12.41
C PHE A 102 16.84 6.94 12.03
N TYR A 103 16.57 6.53 10.78
CA TYR A 103 16.93 5.19 10.29
C TYR A 103 18.41 5.10 9.90
N VAL A 104 18.98 6.16 9.33
CA VAL A 104 20.40 6.19 8.92
C VAL A 104 21.34 6.07 10.11
N TYR A 105 21.04 6.81 11.17
CA TYR A 105 21.92 6.95 12.35
C TYR A 105 21.41 6.16 13.57
N ALA A 106 20.46 5.25 13.37
CA ALA A 106 19.92 4.42 14.44
C ALA A 106 21.03 3.62 15.15
N PRO A 107 21.29 3.84 16.45
CA PRO A 107 22.13 2.99 17.25
C PRO A 107 21.38 1.74 17.77
N SER A 108 20.05 1.83 17.84
CA SER A 108 19.14 0.80 18.32
C SER A 108 17.76 0.95 17.67
N TRP A 109 16.90 -0.04 17.83
CA TRP A 109 15.56 -0.10 17.20
C TRP A 109 14.60 1.01 17.63
N GLU A 110 14.77 1.58 18.85
CA GLU A 110 13.94 2.68 19.38
C GLU A 110 14.03 3.93 18.48
N TRP A 111 15.19 4.20 17.93
CA TRP A 111 15.37 5.32 16.99
C TRP A 111 14.57 5.09 15.71
N ILE A 112 14.54 3.84 15.23
CA ILE A 112 13.71 3.47 14.09
C ILE A 112 12.22 3.67 14.42
N MET A 113 11.79 3.33 15.64
CA MET A 113 10.41 3.55 16.09
C MET A 113 10.03 5.03 16.07
N VAL A 114 10.88 5.91 16.59
CA VAL A 114 10.65 7.37 16.50
C VAL A 114 10.51 7.81 15.05
N GLY A 115 11.42 7.41 14.19
CA GLY A 115 11.35 7.70 12.76
C GLY A 115 10.07 7.18 12.10
N ALA A 116 9.62 5.97 12.47
CA ALA A 116 8.41 5.35 11.95
C ALA A 116 7.13 6.11 12.35
N VAL A 117 7.06 6.61 13.59
CA VAL A 117 5.96 7.48 14.05
C VAL A 117 5.90 8.75 13.20
N VAL A 118 7.04 9.43 13.05
CA VAL A 118 7.10 10.67 12.25
C VAL A 118 6.70 10.41 10.79
N VAL A 119 7.18 9.32 10.19
CA VAL A 119 6.78 8.92 8.82
C VAL A 119 5.29 8.61 8.74
N GLY A 120 4.72 7.94 9.75
CA GLY A 120 3.28 7.69 9.86
C GLY A 120 2.48 9.00 9.87
N LEU A 121 2.87 9.97 10.72
CA LEU A 121 2.24 11.29 10.79
C LEU A 121 2.41 12.07 9.46
N CYS A 122 3.53 11.94 8.78
CA CYS A 122 3.70 12.53 7.45
C CYS A 122 2.67 11.99 6.44
N GLY A 123 2.05 10.83 6.68
CA GLY A 123 0.99 10.27 5.84
C GLY A 123 -0.25 11.16 5.67
N ILE A 124 -0.38 12.24 6.44
CA ILE A 124 -1.45 13.25 6.36
C ILE A 124 -1.67 13.83 4.94
N TYR A 125 -0.64 13.81 4.08
CA TYR A 125 -0.74 14.32 2.71
C TYR A 125 -1.35 13.34 1.70
N ARG A 126 -1.57 12.07 2.07
CA ARG A 126 -2.07 11.04 1.14
C ARG A 126 -3.43 11.39 0.51
N PRO A 127 -4.44 11.90 1.25
CA PRO A 127 -5.68 12.35 0.64
C PRO A 127 -5.47 13.47 -0.39
N ALA A 128 -4.57 14.41 -0.10
CA ALA A 128 -4.22 15.50 -1.02
C ALA A 128 -3.63 15.00 -2.34
N LEU A 129 -2.76 13.96 -2.29
CA LEU A 129 -2.22 13.31 -3.49
C LEU A 129 -3.31 12.72 -4.37
N ASN A 130 -4.23 11.95 -3.78
CA ASN A 130 -5.32 11.33 -4.52
C ASN A 130 -6.24 12.38 -5.15
N ALA A 131 -6.51 13.48 -4.43
CA ALA A 131 -7.34 14.57 -4.91
C ALA A 131 -6.67 15.33 -6.08
N ILE A 132 -5.38 15.66 -5.97
CA ILE A 132 -4.65 16.36 -7.06
C ILE A 132 -4.61 15.53 -8.33
N VAL A 133 -4.45 14.20 -8.21
CA VAL A 133 -4.49 13.27 -9.35
C VAL A 133 -5.89 13.26 -9.98
N ALA A 134 -6.93 13.11 -9.15
CA ALA A 134 -8.31 13.07 -9.63
C ALA A 134 -8.72 14.36 -10.35
N ASP A 135 -8.23 15.52 -9.89
CA ASP A 135 -8.51 16.83 -10.50
C ASP A 135 -7.67 17.11 -11.74
N SER A 136 -6.51 16.46 -11.87
CA SER A 136 -5.59 16.65 -12.99
C SER A 136 -5.89 15.79 -14.21
N VAL A 137 -6.81 14.81 -14.07
CA VAL A 137 -7.19 13.89 -15.16
C VAL A 137 -8.66 14.08 -15.52
N PRO A 138 -9.01 14.22 -16.82
CA PRO A 138 -10.40 14.28 -17.26
C PRO A 138 -11.22 13.12 -16.71
N LYS A 139 -12.50 13.38 -16.36
CA LYS A 139 -13.36 12.39 -15.68
C LYS A 139 -13.45 11.06 -16.43
N GLU A 140 -13.47 11.12 -17.77
CA GLU A 140 -13.56 9.97 -18.68
C GLU A 140 -12.27 9.14 -18.70
N LYS A 141 -11.12 9.76 -18.39
CA LYS A 141 -9.79 9.14 -18.43
C LYS A 141 -9.20 8.83 -17.06
N ARG A 142 -9.94 9.04 -15.97
CA ARG A 142 -9.45 8.80 -14.59
C ARG A 142 -8.98 7.36 -14.37
N GLY A 143 -9.72 6.39 -14.89
CA GLY A 143 -9.33 4.97 -14.82
C GLY A 143 -7.96 4.73 -15.47
N MET A 144 -7.72 5.29 -16.67
CA MET A 144 -6.42 5.22 -17.34
C MET A 144 -5.32 5.92 -16.53
N GLY A 145 -5.62 7.09 -15.96
CA GLY A 145 -4.67 7.82 -15.11
C GLY A 145 -4.19 6.99 -13.93
N PHE A 146 -5.10 6.39 -13.16
CA PHE A 146 -4.74 5.49 -12.05
C PHE A 146 -4.00 4.22 -12.52
N SER A 147 -4.36 3.67 -13.69
CA SER A 147 -3.65 2.52 -14.26
C SER A 147 -2.19 2.86 -14.62
N ILE A 148 -1.94 4.05 -15.16
CA ILE A 148 -0.58 4.53 -15.44
C ILE A 148 0.23 4.63 -14.15
N ILE A 149 -0.35 5.20 -13.09
CA ILE A 149 0.31 5.31 -11.79
C ILE A 149 0.67 3.93 -11.22
N ASN A 150 -0.28 2.99 -11.22
CA ASN A 150 -0.05 1.63 -10.75
C ASN A 150 1.00 0.89 -11.57
N MET A 151 1.01 1.07 -12.89
CA MET A 151 2.02 0.48 -13.77
C MET A 151 3.42 1.05 -13.46
N ILE A 152 3.53 2.36 -13.29
CA ILE A 152 4.79 3.02 -12.93
C ILE A 152 5.29 2.53 -11.59
N ALA A 153 4.44 2.48 -10.58
CA ALA A 153 4.78 1.93 -9.27
C ALA A 153 5.33 0.51 -9.40
N SER A 154 4.63 -0.39 -10.11
CA SER A 154 5.08 -1.78 -10.29
C SER A 154 6.42 -1.89 -11.02
N VAL A 155 6.64 -1.12 -12.08
CA VAL A 155 7.89 -1.11 -12.85
C VAL A 155 9.05 -0.55 -12.01
N SER A 156 8.79 0.53 -11.24
CA SER A 156 9.82 1.18 -10.42
C SER A 156 10.25 0.32 -9.23
N THR A 157 9.32 -0.41 -8.60
CA THR A 157 9.61 -1.19 -7.40
C THR A 157 10.25 -2.55 -7.70
N THR A 158 9.98 -3.15 -8.87
CA THR A 158 10.47 -4.49 -9.23
C THR A 158 12.00 -4.68 -9.11
N PRO A 159 12.88 -3.76 -9.55
CA PRO A 159 14.33 -3.96 -9.45
C PRO A 159 14.89 -3.68 -8.04
N ALA A 160 14.13 -3.05 -7.14
CA ALA A 160 14.61 -2.59 -5.85
C ALA A 160 15.15 -3.73 -4.95
N PRO A 161 14.48 -4.88 -4.78
CA PRO A 161 14.99 -5.98 -3.97
C PRO A 161 16.34 -6.53 -4.46
N LEU A 162 16.52 -6.63 -5.80
CA LEU A 162 17.78 -7.09 -6.38
C LEU A 162 18.91 -6.10 -6.14
N PHE A 163 18.64 -4.80 -6.31
CA PHE A 163 19.64 -3.78 -6.05
C PHE A 163 20.06 -3.76 -4.57
N ALA A 164 19.10 -3.84 -3.65
CA ALA A 164 19.35 -3.93 -2.23
C ALA A 164 20.15 -5.20 -1.89
N GLY A 165 19.73 -6.38 -2.41
CA GLY A 165 20.45 -7.66 -2.22
C GLY A 165 21.91 -7.60 -2.70
N TYR A 166 22.15 -6.96 -3.84
CA TYR A 166 23.52 -6.74 -4.33
C TYR A 166 24.36 -5.89 -3.37
N LEU A 167 23.80 -4.80 -2.82
CA LEU A 167 24.52 -3.99 -1.82
C LEU A 167 24.87 -4.80 -0.57
N PHE A 168 24.01 -5.72 -0.13
CA PHE A 168 24.30 -6.57 1.03
C PHE A 168 25.45 -7.52 0.81
N THR A 169 25.61 -8.06 -0.41
CA THR A 169 26.75 -8.92 -0.70
C THR A 169 28.09 -8.19 -0.63
N ILE A 170 28.09 -6.86 -0.83
CA ILE A 170 29.31 -6.03 -0.82
C ILE A 170 29.61 -5.46 0.57
N PHE A 171 28.62 -4.90 1.24
CA PHE A 171 28.82 -4.09 2.45
C PHE A 171 28.29 -4.76 3.72
N GLY A 172 27.55 -5.87 3.62
CA GLY A 172 26.81 -6.47 4.72
C GLY A 172 25.52 -5.71 5.05
N LEU A 173 24.72 -6.23 5.99
CA LEU A 173 23.36 -5.80 6.27
C LEU A 173 23.27 -4.33 6.76
N VAL A 174 23.89 -4.03 7.91
CA VAL A 174 23.72 -2.72 8.56
C VAL A 174 24.31 -1.57 7.75
N PRO A 175 25.55 -1.67 7.19
CA PRO A 175 26.09 -0.61 6.34
C PRO A 175 25.26 -0.37 5.08
N SER A 176 24.75 -1.44 4.45
CA SER A 176 23.91 -1.34 3.27
C SER A 176 22.57 -0.67 3.58
N MET A 177 21.92 -1.03 4.69
CA MET A 177 20.68 -0.39 5.11
C MET A 177 20.86 1.10 5.39
N ARG A 178 21.95 1.49 6.05
CA ARG A 178 22.28 2.91 6.26
C ARG A 178 22.51 3.65 4.95
N LEU A 179 23.20 3.03 3.99
CA LEU A 179 23.39 3.59 2.64
C LEU A 179 22.06 3.71 1.91
N ILE A 180 21.23 2.66 1.93
CA ILE A 180 19.90 2.63 1.32
C ILE A 180 19.04 3.76 1.90
N TYR A 181 19.00 3.96 3.22
CA TYR A 181 18.21 5.06 3.79
C TYR A 181 18.75 6.45 3.41
N LYS A 182 20.06 6.63 3.17
CA LYS A 182 20.60 7.85 2.58
C LYS A 182 20.07 8.07 1.15
N LEU A 183 20.02 7.01 0.35
CA LEU A 183 19.44 7.06 -1.00
C LEU A 183 17.94 7.38 -0.94
N VAL A 184 17.20 6.81 0.01
CA VAL A 184 15.76 7.14 0.25
C VAL A 184 15.60 8.63 0.58
N ILE A 185 16.46 9.20 1.44
CA ILE A 185 16.45 10.64 1.73
C ILE A 185 16.67 11.45 0.44
N GLY A 186 17.67 11.08 -0.36
CA GLY A 186 17.93 11.72 -1.66
C GLY A 186 16.73 11.66 -2.59
N GLY A 187 16.12 10.47 -2.76
CA GLY A 187 14.93 10.27 -3.60
C GLY A 187 13.72 11.08 -3.12
N LEU A 188 13.46 11.10 -1.81
CA LEU A 188 12.41 11.93 -1.20
C LEU A 188 12.65 13.42 -1.40
N MET A 189 13.89 13.89 -1.27
CA MET A 189 14.27 15.29 -1.53
C MET A 189 14.04 15.68 -2.99
N VAL A 190 14.47 14.82 -3.93
CA VAL A 190 14.20 15.03 -5.36
C VAL A 190 12.71 15.07 -5.64
N ALA A 191 11.94 14.13 -5.08
CA ALA A 191 10.49 14.11 -5.22
C ALA A 191 9.84 15.37 -4.62
N ALA A 192 10.27 15.83 -3.44
CA ALA A 192 9.77 17.07 -2.83
C ALA A 192 10.06 18.29 -3.72
N LEU A 193 11.27 18.39 -4.28
CA LEU A 193 11.64 19.44 -5.22
C LEU A 193 10.81 19.39 -6.51
N LEU A 194 10.59 18.22 -7.09
CA LEU A 194 9.71 18.05 -8.25
C LEU A 194 8.29 18.52 -7.94
N ARG A 195 7.76 18.15 -6.76
CA ARG A 195 6.42 18.50 -6.29
C ARG A 195 6.24 20.01 -6.03
N THR A 196 7.30 20.79 -5.88
CA THR A 196 7.19 22.27 -5.85
C THR A 196 6.64 22.85 -7.14
N LYS A 197 6.77 22.14 -8.27
CA LYS A 197 6.21 22.51 -9.57
C LYS A 197 4.71 22.24 -9.72
N LEU A 198 4.08 21.56 -8.73
CA LEU A 198 2.63 21.40 -8.71
C LEU A 198 1.95 22.78 -8.67
N THR A 199 0.83 22.91 -9.36
CA THR A 199 -0.08 24.04 -9.25
C THR A 199 -1.19 23.68 -8.27
N GLU A 200 -1.57 24.63 -7.42
CA GLU A 200 -2.66 24.44 -6.47
C GLU A 200 -3.98 24.23 -7.21
N THR A 201 -4.79 23.29 -6.72
CA THR A 201 -6.09 22.94 -7.31
C THR A 201 -7.27 23.42 -6.48
N VAL A 202 -7.02 23.87 -5.25
CA VAL A 202 -8.04 24.47 -4.38
C VAL A 202 -8.20 25.94 -4.72
N GLU A 203 -9.43 26.37 -4.98
CA GLU A 203 -9.76 27.77 -5.19
C GLU A 203 -9.76 28.51 -3.84
N ASN A 204 -8.95 29.58 -3.72
CA ASN A 204 -8.84 30.43 -2.54
C ASN A 204 -8.51 29.67 -1.23
N PRO A 205 -7.36 29.00 -1.13
CA PRO A 205 -6.98 28.30 0.08
C PRO A 205 -6.85 29.27 1.27
N GLU A 206 -7.39 28.88 2.42
CA GLU A 206 -7.31 29.67 3.64
C GLU A 206 -5.92 29.62 4.26
N LYS A 207 -5.62 30.58 5.16
CA LYS A 207 -4.37 30.53 5.96
C LYS A 207 -4.56 29.54 7.11
N ILE A 208 -3.54 28.70 7.35
CA ILE A 208 -3.56 27.70 8.41
C ILE A 208 -3.74 28.33 9.77
N LYS A 209 -4.72 27.83 10.52
CA LYS A 209 -4.92 28.11 11.94
C LYS A 209 -4.92 26.80 12.73
N VAL A 210 -3.81 26.55 13.43
CA VAL A 210 -3.59 25.30 14.18
C VAL A 210 -4.69 25.04 15.22
N SER A 211 -5.26 26.10 15.81
CA SER A 211 -6.36 25.99 16.78
C SER A 211 -7.65 25.42 16.20
N GLU A 212 -7.94 25.69 14.93
CA GLU A 212 -9.13 25.17 14.24
C GLU A 212 -8.98 23.65 13.93
N LEU A 213 -7.76 23.18 13.68
CA LEU A 213 -7.47 21.79 13.38
C LEU A 213 -7.86 20.84 14.53
N LEU A 214 -7.53 21.22 15.75
CA LEU A 214 -7.84 20.43 16.95
C LEU A 214 -9.33 20.45 17.28
N GLY A 215 -10.01 21.57 17.00
CA GLY A 215 -11.44 21.74 17.27
C GLY A 215 -12.34 20.96 16.30
N GLU A 216 -11.97 20.86 15.03
CA GLU A 216 -12.80 20.21 14.00
C GLU A 216 -12.55 18.69 13.88
N TYR A 217 -11.46 18.18 14.47
CA TYR A 217 -11.11 16.75 14.41
C TYR A 217 -12.23 15.81 14.93
N PRO A 218 -12.85 16.03 16.10
CA PRO A 218 -13.91 15.15 16.59
C PRO A 218 -15.16 15.18 15.71
N ALA A 219 -15.49 16.34 15.13
CA ALA A 219 -16.62 16.49 14.22
C ALA A 219 -16.39 15.74 12.92
N SER A 220 -15.22 15.88 12.31
CA SER A 220 -14.83 15.17 11.08
C SER A 220 -14.81 13.64 11.27
N MET A 221 -14.34 13.18 12.42
CA MET A 221 -14.36 11.76 12.77
C MET A 221 -15.81 11.25 12.89
N ARG A 222 -16.66 11.96 13.62
CA ARG A 222 -18.07 11.59 13.78
C ARG A 222 -18.81 11.56 12.45
N GLU A 223 -18.57 12.53 11.58
CA GLU A 223 -19.19 12.60 10.25
C GLU A 223 -18.72 11.44 9.35
N SER A 224 -17.44 11.09 9.41
CA SER A 224 -16.89 9.94 8.67
C SER A 224 -17.48 8.60 9.14
N LEU A 225 -17.83 8.48 10.42
CA LEU A 225 -18.47 7.27 10.96
C LEU A 225 -19.96 7.19 10.57
N LYS A 226 -20.67 8.31 10.50
CA LYS A 226 -22.10 8.33 10.12
C LYS A 226 -22.35 7.88 8.68
N VAL A 227 -21.34 7.86 7.81
CA VAL A 227 -21.52 7.43 6.42
C VAL A 227 -22.00 5.98 6.32
N TRP A 228 -21.70 5.16 7.32
CA TRP A 228 -22.10 3.74 7.34
C TRP A 228 -23.60 3.52 7.48
N ASP A 229 -24.32 4.48 8.09
CA ASP A 229 -25.79 4.45 8.21
C ASP A 229 -26.49 4.59 6.85
N LEU A 230 -25.77 5.12 5.85
CA LEU A 230 -26.28 5.37 4.49
C LEU A 230 -25.83 4.29 3.48
N MET A 231 -24.99 3.34 3.91
CA MET A 231 -24.39 2.35 2.99
C MET A 231 -25.29 1.14 2.75
N PRO A 232 -25.33 0.64 1.51
CA PRO A 232 -25.95 -0.65 1.21
C PRO A 232 -25.31 -1.77 2.03
N ARG A 233 -26.10 -2.77 2.41
CA ARG A 233 -25.62 -3.92 3.21
C ARG A 233 -24.41 -4.61 2.58
N ALA A 234 -24.39 -4.77 1.26
CA ALA A 234 -23.27 -5.36 0.54
C ALA A 234 -21.97 -4.55 0.70
N ALA A 235 -22.04 -3.20 0.66
CA ALA A 235 -20.88 -2.35 0.88
C ALA A 235 -20.33 -2.46 2.31
N PHE A 236 -21.20 -2.59 3.31
CA PHE A 236 -20.79 -2.82 4.70
C PHE A 236 -20.13 -4.20 4.89
N ILE A 237 -20.62 -5.23 4.22
CA ILE A 237 -20.02 -6.57 4.24
C ILE A 237 -18.62 -6.53 3.62
N LEU A 238 -18.44 -5.86 2.46
CA LEU A 238 -17.13 -5.68 1.85
C LEU A 238 -16.17 -4.89 2.75
N PHE A 239 -16.67 -3.93 3.51
CA PHE A 239 -15.87 -3.24 4.52
C PHE A 239 -15.37 -4.20 5.60
N ILE A 240 -16.23 -5.08 6.14
CA ILE A 240 -15.81 -6.10 7.14
C ILE A 240 -14.76 -7.03 6.53
N VAL A 241 -14.99 -7.52 5.30
CA VAL A 241 -14.01 -8.34 4.56
C VAL A 241 -12.66 -7.63 4.48
N ASP A 242 -12.66 -6.36 4.11
CA ASP A 242 -11.44 -5.56 3.96
C ASP A 242 -10.71 -5.37 5.30
N VAL A 243 -11.43 -5.09 6.39
CA VAL A 243 -10.87 -4.96 7.74
C VAL A 243 -10.24 -6.28 8.20
N VAL A 244 -10.95 -7.41 8.03
CA VAL A 244 -10.43 -8.75 8.40
C VAL A 244 -9.19 -9.10 7.58
N MET A 245 -9.19 -8.83 6.28
CA MET A 245 -8.04 -9.10 5.40
C MET A 245 -6.83 -8.23 5.75
N ASN A 246 -7.03 -6.96 6.15
CA ASN A 246 -5.94 -6.10 6.59
C ASN A 246 -5.35 -6.55 7.94
N PHE A 247 -6.17 -6.98 8.88
CA PHE A 247 -5.70 -7.61 10.11
C PHE A 247 -4.91 -8.89 9.81
N THR A 248 -5.45 -9.77 8.97
CA THR A 248 -4.81 -11.03 8.56
C THR A 248 -3.47 -10.80 7.87
N SER A 249 -3.40 -9.81 6.95
CA SER A 249 -2.13 -9.42 6.31
C SER A 249 -1.13 -8.86 7.32
N GLY A 250 -1.60 -8.07 8.28
CA GLY A 250 -0.79 -7.54 9.36
C GLY A 250 -0.10 -8.63 10.19
N LEU A 251 -0.75 -9.76 10.45
CA LEU A 251 -0.21 -10.85 11.25
C LEU A 251 1.13 -11.40 10.74
N PHE A 252 1.34 -11.45 9.43
CA PHE A 252 2.52 -12.10 8.87
C PHE A 252 3.49 -11.16 8.15
N GLN A 253 3.00 -10.07 7.57
CA GLN A 253 3.80 -9.21 6.70
C GLN A 253 5.11 -8.73 7.36
N PRO A 254 5.11 -8.23 8.61
CA PRO A 254 6.34 -7.74 9.22
C PRO A 254 7.33 -8.85 9.59
N ILE A 255 6.86 -10.08 9.78
CA ILE A 255 7.68 -11.22 10.25
C ILE A 255 8.02 -12.23 9.14
N LEU A 256 7.40 -12.12 7.97
CA LEU A 256 7.60 -13.05 6.85
C LEU A 256 9.08 -13.20 6.47
N VAL A 257 9.81 -12.08 6.44
CA VAL A 257 11.23 -12.07 6.11
C VAL A 257 12.06 -12.78 7.18
N LEU A 258 11.75 -12.55 8.46
CA LEU A 258 12.41 -13.26 9.56
C LEU A 258 12.19 -14.77 9.46
N TYR A 259 10.94 -15.19 9.20
CA TYR A 259 10.61 -16.59 9.02
C TYR A 259 11.37 -17.23 7.84
N MET A 260 11.40 -16.54 6.69
CA MET A 260 12.15 -17.03 5.52
C MET A 260 13.64 -17.22 5.81
N VAL A 261 14.26 -16.28 6.50
CA VAL A 261 15.70 -16.32 6.77
C VAL A 261 16.02 -17.30 7.90
N LYS A 262 15.31 -17.21 9.03
CA LYS A 262 15.65 -17.98 10.24
C LYS A 262 15.14 -19.43 10.22
N ASP A 263 13.90 -19.62 9.78
CA ASP A 263 13.25 -20.93 9.85
C ASP A 263 13.42 -21.72 8.56
N LEU A 264 13.41 -21.05 7.40
CA LEU A 264 13.59 -21.72 6.09
C LEU A 264 15.03 -21.68 5.59
N GLY A 265 15.96 -20.98 6.26
CA GLY A 265 17.37 -20.89 5.89
C GLY A 265 17.62 -20.19 4.55
N ILE A 266 16.72 -19.30 4.13
CA ILE A 266 16.85 -18.54 2.88
C ILE A 266 17.89 -17.44 3.08
N SER A 267 18.94 -17.41 2.25
CA SER A 267 19.96 -16.36 2.30
C SER A 267 19.42 -15.01 1.85
N GLU A 268 20.11 -13.91 2.25
CA GLU A 268 19.70 -12.55 1.88
C GLU A 268 19.61 -12.37 0.35
N LEU A 269 20.52 -12.98 -0.39
CA LEU A 269 20.50 -12.94 -1.86
C LEU A 269 19.31 -13.73 -2.44
N GLN A 270 19.05 -14.92 -1.92
CA GLN A 270 17.86 -15.71 -2.30
C GLN A 270 16.57 -14.97 -1.97
N LEU A 271 16.52 -14.24 -0.85
CA LEU A 271 15.40 -13.41 -0.47
C LEU A 271 15.11 -12.33 -1.52
N SER A 272 16.13 -11.68 -2.09
CA SER A 272 15.95 -10.71 -3.17
C SER A 272 15.31 -11.32 -4.42
N TYR A 273 15.68 -12.56 -4.77
CA TYR A 273 15.04 -13.28 -5.87
C TYR A 273 13.58 -13.62 -5.58
N VAL A 274 13.27 -14.06 -4.36
CA VAL A 274 11.88 -14.37 -3.94
C VAL A 274 10.99 -13.14 -4.10
N TRP A 275 11.41 -11.97 -3.61
CA TRP A 275 10.65 -10.74 -3.74
C TRP A 275 10.57 -10.21 -5.17
N THR A 276 11.63 -10.36 -5.96
CA THR A 276 11.61 -10.00 -7.38
C THR A 276 10.63 -10.88 -8.16
N ILE A 277 10.64 -12.19 -7.91
CA ILE A 277 9.70 -13.14 -8.53
C ILE A 277 8.26 -12.79 -8.13
N PHE A 278 8.00 -12.42 -6.88
CA PHE A 278 6.71 -11.92 -6.43
C PHE A 278 6.26 -10.69 -7.25
N SER A 279 7.12 -9.68 -7.38
CA SER A 279 6.81 -8.46 -8.15
C SER A 279 6.57 -8.77 -9.64
N VAL A 280 7.39 -9.62 -10.24
CA VAL A 280 7.23 -10.07 -11.64
C VAL A 280 5.92 -10.86 -11.81
N SER A 281 5.55 -11.67 -10.82
CA SER A 281 4.29 -12.43 -10.85
C SER A 281 3.08 -11.50 -10.90
N ILE A 282 3.07 -10.42 -10.13
CA ILE A 282 2.02 -9.39 -10.19
C ILE A 282 1.91 -8.82 -11.62
N LEU A 283 3.04 -8.47 -12.25
CA LEU A 283 3.06 -7.93 -13.61
C LEU A 283 2.51 -8.93 -14.64
N ILE A 284 2.95 -10.20 -14.56
CA ILE A 284 2.53 -11.25 -15.48
C ILE A 284 1.03 -11.53 -15.36
N PHE A 285 0.51 -11.62 -14.13
CA PHE A 285 -0.89 -11.98 -13.89
C PHE A 285 -1.86 -10.81 -14.00
N ALA A 286 -1.41 -9.55 -14.04
CA ALA A 286 -2.26 -8.37 -14.08
C ALA A 286 -3.30 -8.41 -15.22
N LEU A 287 -2.84 -8.64 -16.45
CA LEU A 287 -3.73 -8.69 -17.63
C LEU A 287 -4.59 -9.97 -17.69
N PRO A 288 -4.04 -11.19 -17.49
CA PRO A 288 -4.86 -12.41 -17.49
C PRO A 288 -5.95 -12.41 -16.42
N ALA A 289 -5.64 -11.96 -15.19
CA ALA A 289 -6.61 -11.90 -14.11
C ALA A 289 -7.74 -10.90 -14.39
N GLY A 290 -7.43 -9.73 -14.97
CA GLY A 290 -8.44 -8.78 -15.40
C GLY A 290 -9.43 -9.39 -16.40
N LYS A 291 -8.92 -10.03 -17.47
CA LYS A 291 -9.78 -10.74 -18.43
C LYS A 291 -10.61 -11.85 -17.80
N LEU A 292 -10.03 -12.60 -16.86
CA LEU A 292 -10.75 -13.67 -16.16
C LEU A 292 -11.92 -13.08 -15.37
N ILE A 293 -11.73 -11.98 -14.66
CA ILE A 293 -12.77 -11.29 -13.88
C ILE A 293 -13.91 -10.83 -14.80
N ASP A 294 -13.58 -10.26 -15.95
CA ASP A 294 -14.57 -9.81 -16.93
C ASP A 294 -15.41 -11.00 -17.50
N MET A 295 -14.80 -12.19 -17.62
CA MET A 295 -15.47 -13.38 -18.19
C MET A 295 -16.35 -14.14 -17.20
N ILE A 296 -15.91 -14.28 -15.94
CA ILE A 296 -16.57 -15.17 -14.94
C ILE A 296 -17.25 -14.42 -13.80
N GLY A 297 -17.25 -13.07 -13.86
CA GLY A 297 -17.77 -12.20 -12.80
C GLY A 297 -16.75 -11.94 -11.71
N LYS A 298 -17.12 -11.19 -10.66
CA LYS A 298 -16.23 -10.68 -9.62
C LYS A 298 -16.16 -11.60 -8.40
N LYS A 299 -17.27 -12.25 -8.03
CA LYS A 299 -17.40 -13.10 -6.85
C LYS A 299 -16.48 -14.32 -6.89
N LYS A 300 -16.49 -15.07 -7.99
CA LYS A 300 -15.69 -16.29 -8.16
C LYS A 300 -14.17 -16.03 -8.04
N PRO A 301 -13.59 -15.01 -8.69
CA PRO A 301 -12.18 -14.67 -8.51
C PRO A 301 -11.81 -14.30 -7.09
N ILE A 302 -12.67 -13.58 -6.35
CA ILE A 302 -12.43 -13.25 -4.94
C ILE A 302 -12.36 -14.53 -4.10
N MET A 303 -13.32 -15.42 -4.28
CA MET A 303 -13.33 -16.70 -3.55
C MET A 303 -12.12 -17.56 -3.90
N ALA A 304 -11.74 -17.63 -5.18
CA ALA A 304 -10.51 -18.32 -5.60
C ALA A 304 -9.26 -17.72 -4.97
N ALA A 305 -9.16 -16.39 -4.85
CA ALA A 305 -8.06 -15.73 -4.18
C ALA A 305 -7.96 -16.13 -2.70
N PHE A 306 -9.08 -16.27 -1.98
CA PHE A 306 -9.04 -16.74 -0.58
C PHE A 306 -8.58 -18.20 -0.46
N VAL A 307 -8.98 -19.07 -1.39
CA VAL A 307 -8.47 -20.45 -1.44
C VAL A 307 -6.98 -20.48 -1.75
N LEU A 308 -6.52 -19.69 -2.73
CA LEU A 308 -5.11 -19.55 -3.06
C LEU A 308 -4.28 -18.99 -1.89
N TRP A 309 -4.88 -18.16 -1.04
CA TRP A 309 -4.21 -17.68 0.17
C TRP A 309 -3.85 -18.84 1.10
N VAL A 310 -4.77 -19.77 1.33
CA VAL A 310 -4.50 -20.99 2.12
C VAL A 310 -3.40 -21.83 1.48
N VAL A 311 -3.43 -22.02 0.15
CA VAL A 311 -2.37 -22.74 -0.59
C VAL A 311 -1.00 -22.07 -0.40
N ALA A 312 -0.95 -20.75 -0.49
CA ALA A 312 0.29 -19.99 -0.31
C ALA A 312 0.86 -20.17 1.10
N ILE A 313 0.01 -20.16 2.15
CA ILE A 313 0.43 -20.42 3.53
C ILE A 313 0.98 -21.84 3.68
N LEU A 314 0.29 -22.85 3.17
CA LEU A 314 0.73 -24.26 3.25
C LEU A 314 2.03 -24.52 2.48
N LEU A 315 2.30 -23.76 1.41
CA LEU A 315 3.58 -23.79 0.72
C LEU A 315 4.70 -23.14 1.54
N MET A 316 4.39 -22.06 2.28
CA MET A 316 5.37 -21.32 3.06
C MET A 316 5.74 -22.04 4.35
N VAL A 317 4.75 -22.56 5.11
CA VAL A 317 4.96 -23.20 6.41
C VAL A 317 5.75 -24.49 6.24
N ASN A 318 6.85 -24.67 6.99
CA ASN A 318 7.81 -25.77 6.88
C ASN A 318 8.31 -25.98 5.44
N GLY A 319 8.37 -24.90 4.65
CA GLY A 319 8.80 -24.92 3.26
C GLY A 319 10.33 -24.97 3.12
N ASN A 320 10.75 -24.80 1.90
CA ASN A 320 12.13 -24.55 1.51
C ASN A 320 12.17 -23.42 0.46
N TYR A 321 13.35 -23.09 -0.05
CA TYR A 321 13.50 -22.02 -1.02
C TYR A 321 12.55 -22.12 -2.23
N VAL A 322 12.40 -23.33 -2.80
CA VAL A 322 11.51 -23.56 -3.96
C VAL A 322 10.04 -23.38 -3.57
N ARG A 323 9.62 -23.90 -2.42
CA ARG A 323 8.25 -23.74 -1.92
C ARG A 323 7.95 -22.28 -1.57
N ALA A 324 8.93 -21.51 -1.05
CA ALA A 324 8.80 -20.09 -0.82
C ALA A 324 8.58 -19.30 -2.13
N ILE A 325 9.32 -19.64 -3.21
CA ILE A 325 9.08 -19.07 -4.55
C ILE A 325 7.67 -19.37 -5.03
N LEU A 326 7.22 -20.64 -4.97
CA LEU A 326 5.88 -21.02 -5.39
C LEU A 326 4.79 -20.32 -4.56
N SER A 327 5.00 -20.18 -3.26
CA SER A 327 4.13 -19.41 -2.38
C SER A 327 4.03 -17.96 -2.86
N MET A 328 5.15 -17.28 -3.15
CA MET A 328 5.17 -15.89 -3.58
C MET A 328 4.56 -15.67 -4.97
N ILE A 329 4.73 -16.63 -5.90
CA ILE A 329 4.02 -16.61 -7.18
C ILE A 329 2.50 -16.69 -6.94
N THR A 330 2.07 -17.60 -6.05
CA THR A 330 0.66 -17.76 -5.68
C THR A 330 0.12 -16.49 -5.02
N VAL A 331 0.89 -15.84 -4.13
CA VAL A 331 0.53 -14.54 -3.51
C VAL A 331 0.41 -13.45 -4.58
N GLY A 332 1.30 -13.39 -5.55
CA GLY A 332 1.21 -12.44 -6.66
C GLY A 332 -0.09 -12.58 -7.45
N LEU A 333 -0.45 -13.82 -7.81
CA LEU A 333 -1.70 -14.11 -8.52
C LEU A 333 -2.94 -13.72 -7.70
N LEU A 334 -3.02 -14.19 -6.43
CA LEU A 334 -4.17 -13.91 -5.58
C LEU A 334 -4.34 -12.42 -5.29
N MET A 335 -3.24 -11.66 -5.11
CA MET A 335 -3.31 -10.21 -4.89
C MET A 335 -3.92 -9.48 -6.09
N VAL A 336 -3.51 -9.84 -7.30
CA VAL A 336 -4.08 -9.24 -8.52
C VAL A 336 -5.57 -9.57 -8.63
N MET A 337 -5.96 -10.84 -8.41
CA MET A 337 -7.36 -11.27 -8.47
C MET A 337 -8.21 -10.56 -7.41
N ALA A 338 -7.77 -10.54 -6.15
CA ALA A 338 -8.50 -9.93 -5.06
C ALA A 338 -8.64 -8.41 -5.25
N ASN A 339 -7.53 -7.70 -5.50
CA ASN A 339 -7.55 -6.24 -5.62
C ASN A 339 -8.40 -5.76 -6.79
N SER A 340 -8.30 -6.42 -7.95
CA SER A 340 -9.09 -6.05 -9.14
C SER A 340 -10.59 -6.31 -8.92
N ALA A 341 -10.94 -7.48 -8.39
CA ALA A 341 -12.33 -7.86 -8.20
C ALA A 341 -13.01 -7.08 -7.05
N LEU A 342 -12.33 -6.91 -5.90
CA LEU A 342 -12.85 -6.10 -4.79
C LEU A 342 -12.94 -4.62 -5.16
N GLY A 343 -11.96 -4.09 -5.91
CA GLY A 343 -11.99 -2.72 -6.42
C GLY A 343 -13.20 -2.47 -7.33
N ALA A 344 -13.49 -3.40 -8.24
CA ALA A 344 -14.64 -3.33 -9.14
C ALA A 344 -15.98 -3.42 -8.38
N LEU A 345 -16.09 -4.30 -7.38
CA LEU A 345 -17.28 -4.40 -6.53
C LEU A 345 -17.52 -3.13 -5.71
N ASN A 346 -16.49 -2.61 -5.04
CA ASN A 346 -16.60 -1.37 -4.27
C ASN A 346 -17.03 -0.19 -5.13
N ALA A 347 -16.50 -0.10 -6.36
CA ALA A 347 -16.89 0.95 -7.30
C ALA A 347 -18.36 0.86 -7.73
N GLY A 348 -18.96 -0.35 -7.79
CA GLY A 348 -20.36 -0.55 -8.11
C GLY A 348 -21.31 -0.22 -6.94
N LEU A 349 -20.94 -0.61 -5.72
CA LEU A 349 -21.83 -0.57 -4.56
C LEU A 349 -21.87 0.78 -3.82
N VAL A 350 -20.82 1.61 -3.94
CA VAL A 350 -20.76 2.89 -3.23
C VAL A 350 -21.24 4.04 -4.11
N PRO A 351 -22.30 4.80 -3.71
CA PRO A 351 -22.78 5.98 -4.44
C PRO A 351 -21.66 7.01 -4.63
N LYS A 352 -21.60 7.64 -5.81
CA LYS A 352 -20.51 8.55 -6.18
C LYS A 352 -20.30 9.69 -5.18
N GLU A 353 -21.41 10.21 -4.61
CA GLU A 353 -21.42 11.33 -3.66
C GLU A 353 -20.75 10.96 -2.32
N HIS A 354 -20.77 9.69 -1.93
CA HIS A 354 -20.27 9.21 -0.65
C HIS A 354 -18.90 8.52 -0.73
N ARG A 355 -18.38 8.23 -1.94
CA ARG A 355 -17.13 7.50 -2.14
C ARG A 355 -15.94 8.07 -1.38
N GLY A 356 -15.79 9.39 -1.32
CA GLY A 356 -14.70 10.03 -0.60
C GLY A 356 -14.76 9.77 0.91
N LYS A 357 -15.96 9.92 1.52
CA LYS A 357 -16.17 9.68 2.96
C LYS A 357 -16.02 8.19 3.31
N VAL A 358 -16.59 7.31 2.49
CA VAL A 358 -16.46 5.84 2.66
C VAL A 358 -15.00 5.42 2.58
N ASN A 359 -14.27 5.85 1.55
CA ASN A 359 -12.85 5.51 1.39
C ASN A 359 -12.00 6.04 2.54
N GLY A 360 -12.28 7.24 3.05
CA GLY A 360 -11.60 7.82 4.21
C GLY A 360 -11.85 7.00 5.48
N SER A 361 -13.11 6.68 5.76
CA SER A 361 -13.50 5.86 6.92
C SER A 361 -12.94 4.45 6.82
N THR A 362 -13.12 3.77 5.68
CA THR A 362 -12.55 2.43 5.43
C THR A 362 -11.03 2.44 5.62
N GLY A 363 -10.34 3.45 5.07
CA GLY A 363 -8.90 3.58 5.20
C GLY A 363 -8.43 3.69 6.65
N PHE A 364 -9.15 4.42 7.50
CA PHE A 364 -8.87 4.50 8.93
C PHE A 364 -8.93 3.12 9.60
N PHE A 365 -10.05 2.39 9.42
CA PHE A 365 -10.22 1.06 10.03
C PHE A 365 -9.24 0.03 9.49
N ARG A 366 -8.90 0.08 8.21
CA ARG A 366 -7.86 -0.77 7.59
C ARG A 366 -6.50 -0.58 8.25
N LEU A 367 -6.09 0.66 8.48
CA LEU A 367 -4.82 0.96 9.13
C LEU A 367 -4.81 0.48 10.58
N ILE A 368 -5.91 0.67 11.32
CA ILE A 368 -6.03 0.16 12.70
C ILE A 368 -6.01 -1.37 12.73
N ALA A 369 -6.76 -2.04 11.84
CA ALA A 369 -6.77 -3.49 11.76
C ALA A 369 -5.38 -4.06 11.41
N ALA A 370 -4.70 -3.46 10.42
CA ALA A 370 -3.34 -3.84 10.06
C ALA A 370 -2.36 -3.60 11.22
N ALA A 371 -2.50 -2.49 11.96
CA ALA A 371 -1.69 -2.19 13.14
C ALA A 371 -1.84 -3.27 14.22
N LEU A 372 -3.08 -3.61 14.56
CA LEU A 372 -3.37 -4.68 15.51
C LEU A 372 -2.81 -6.02 15.05
N GLY A 373 -2.96 -6.32 13.75
CA GLY A 373 -2.38 -7.51 13.14
C GLY A 373 -0.85 -7.56 13.27
N GLN A 374 -0.15 -6.47 12.97
CA GLN A 374 1.32 -6.41 13.02
C GLN A 374 1.86 -6.64 14.44
N PHE A 375 1.27 -5.98 15.44
CA PHE A 375 1.66 -6.21 16.84
C PHE A 375 1.38 -7.65 17.26
N THR A 376 0.16 -8.14 17.02
CA THR A 376 -0.25 -9.51 17.39
C THR A 376 0.63 -10.55 16.70
N GLY A 377 0.92 -10.38 15.41
CA GLY A 377 1.76 -11.29 14.63
C GLY A 377 3.19 -11.37 15.18
N GLY A 378 3.82 -10.24 15.45
CA GLY A 378 5.14 -10.19 16.05
C GLY A 378 5.18 -10.82 17.44
N TRP A 379 4.18 -10.52 18.27
CA TRP A 379 4.07 -11.10 19.62
C TRP A 379 3.88 -12.62 19.60
N LEU A 380 3.00 -13.13 18.73
CA LEU A 380 2.78 -14.57 18.56
C LEU A 380 4.04 -15.28 18.08
N PHE A 381 4.78 -14.66 17.18
CA PHE A 381 6.03 -15.20 16.66
C PHE A 381 7.08 -15.42 17.75
N ASP A 382 7.30 -14.40 18.60
CA ASP A 382 8.33 -14.48 19.66
C ASP A 382 7.90 -15.33 20.86
N ASN A 383 6.60 -15.32 21.24
CA ASN A 383 6.16 -15.84 22.53
C ASN A 383 5.37 -17.16 22.45
N VAL A 384 4.90 -17.55 21.25
CA VAL A 384 4.12 -18.78 21.08
C VAL A 384 4.83 -19.74 20.14
N ASN A 385 4.88 -19.44 18.85
CA ASN A 385 5.57 -20.24 17.84
C ASN A 385 5.68 -19.44 16.55
N HIS A 386 6.80 -19.58 15.83
CA HIS A 386 7.07 -18.87 14.57
C HIS A 386 6.04 -19.14 13.46
N GLN A 387 5.35 -20.27 13.48
CA GLN A 387 4.38 -20.67 12.47
C GLN A 387 2.95 -20.19 12.77
N ILE A 388 2.63 -19.93 14.04
CA ILE A 388 1.28 -19.57 14.48
C ILE A 388 0.72 -18.34 13.73
N PRO A 389 1.47 -17.24 13.51
CA PRO A 389 0.97 -16.09 12.76
C PRO A 389 0.55 -16.44 11.33
N PHE A 390 1.16 -17.47 10.73
CA PHE A 390 0.79 -17.96 9.39
C PHE A 390 -0.43 -18.89 9.45
N LEU A 391 -0.46 -19.83 10.40
CA LEU A 391 -1.53 -20.84 10.51
C LEU A 391 -2.87 -20.24 10.93
N ILE A 392 -2.89 -19.24 11.82
CA ILE A 392 -4.13 -18.54 12.23
C ILE A 392 -4.83 -17.91 11.03
N GLN A 393 -4.11 -17.47 10.01
CA GLN A 393 -4.68 -16.89 8.81
C GLN A 393 -5.60 -17.86 8.07
N ILE A 394 -5.33 -19.16 8.11
CA ILE A 394 -6.18 -20.18 7.48
C ILE A 394 -7.59 -20.13 8.07
N ALA A 395 -7.69 -19.99 9.39
CA ALA A 395 -9.00 -19.84 10.04
C ALA A 395 -9.63 -18.46 9.77
N LEU A 396 -8.82 -17.39 9.80
CA LEU A 396 -9.32 -16.03 9.57
C LEU A 396 -9.83 -15.80 8.15
N VAL A 397 -9.21 -16.40 7.14
CA VAL A 397 -9.64 -16.30 5.72
C VAL A 397 -10.98 -16.99 5.48
N CYS A 398 -11.39 -17.94 6.32
CA CYS A 398 -12.74 -18.53 6.24
C CYS A 398 -13.85 -17.48 6.48
N ILE A 399 -13.60 -16.45 7.28
CA ILE A 399 -14.58 -15.38 7.57
C ILE A 399 -14.92 -14.60 6.29
N PRO A 400 -13.98 -13.95 5.58
CA PRO A 400 -14.27 -13.26 4.33
C PRO A 400 -14.80 -14.19 3.23
N LEU A 401 -14.31 -15.44 3.18
CA LEU A 401 -14.84 -16.44 2.23
C LEU A 401 -16.33 -16.70 2.47
N PHE A 402 -16.73 -16.93 3.74
CA PHE A 402 -18.12 -17.10 4.13
C PHE A 402 -18.95 -15.85 3.82
N LEU A 403 -18.49 -14.67 4.20
CA LEU A 403 -19.21 -13.41 3.97
C LEU A 403 -19.43 -13.15 2.48
N VAL A 404 -18.42 -13.34 1.64
CA VAL A 404 -18.54 -13.14 0.19
C VAL A 404 -19.47 -14.21 -0.42
N TYR A 405 -19.38 -15.47 0.02
CA TYR A 405 -20.21 -16.54 -0.52
C TYR A 405 -21.70 -16.31 -0.26
N PHE A 406 -22.10 -15.97 0.98
CA PHE A 406 -23.50 -15.91 1.36
C PHE A 406 -24.15 -14.54 1.18
N TYR A 407 -23.37 -13.44 1.19
CA TYR A 407 -23.94 -12.09 1.27
C TYR A 407 -23.61 -11.17 0.10
N ILE A 408 -22.72 -11.58 -0.80
CA ILE A 408 -22.44 -10.81 -2.01
C ILE A 408 -23.15 -11.49 -3.19
N ASP A 409 -24.09 -10.78 -3.79
CA ASP A 409 -24.78 -11.24 -5.01
C ASP A 409 -24.34 -10.40 -6.20
N GLU A 410 -23.95 -11.03 -7.31
CA GLU A 410 -23.53 -10.34 -8.54
C GLU A 410 -24.71 -9.67 -9.26
N ASN A 411 -25.93 -10.09 -8.97
CA ASN A 411 -27.14 -9.56 -9.63
C ASN A 411 -27.64 -8.24 -9.02
N GLU A 412 -27.18 -7.84 -7.83
CA GLU A 412 -27.56 -6.55 -7.23
C GLU A 412 -26.95 -5.33 -7.95
N GLU A 413 -25.92 -5.51 -8.79
CA GLU A 413 -25.30 -4.41 -9.55
C GLU A 413 -26.17 -3.84 -10.69
N THR A 414 -27.23 -4.53 -11.10
CA THR A 414 -28.07 -4.13 -12.23
C THR A 414 -29.28 -3.27 -11.84
N LEU A 415 -29.45 -2.93 -10.57
CA LEU A 415 -30.66 -2.25 -10.06
C LEU A 415 -30.49 -0.74 -9.79
N HIS A 416 -29.38 -0.10 -10.23
CA HIS A 416 -29.22 1.37 -10.11
C HIS A 416 -28.60 2.00 -11.34
#